data_f2aa2f1efd100d3f9010d0104b0661e0
#
_entry.id   f2aa2f1efd100d3f9010d0104b0661e0
#
_cell.length_a   1.000
_cell.length_b   1.000
_cell.length_c   1.000
_cell.angle_alpha   90.00
_cell.angle_beta   90.00
_cell.angle_gamma   90.00
#
_symmetry.space_group_name_H-M   'P 1'
#
loop_
_entity.id
_entity.type
_entity.pdbx_description
1 polymer ?
#
loop_
_entity_poly.entity_id
_entity_poly.type
_entity_poly.pdbx_seq_one_letter_code
_entity_poly.pdbx_strand_id
1 'polypeptide(L)'
;MKKTFYFLLLLLAMTACHQKSMTERMAEIDSLVVQELYDSAYASVLKIDPSKFVSCEDSAHYYLLLSQTNILTNHPDTTAMLDSLVIPYYNNIGNHEKLAEACYYKAYTMVRSRNVPEATVWYKKAEEQALHTSNYRLRYKIAESLATINEIMGNHTLQLDYAQKSLNIAKQAQNKAWIAYAYCWLSFAHSWLSHEDSAVIYMNQAMPYSRYIKKEDLPTFLTNAAYVYKYTQPDTAKKYLMKSLAQEESSVTMQHLADIYYMEGDKEEAYRLWKKALAVNDGVPKDNVLHNILDYDIEHGHTNHVCETVNEIIHIKDSMLNSLRNDTLKDLQLRFDHEVAMRRQEQVTANWQRGVLAAVILVILLAAVIIVRRGLEKIRMQEVQMQINDHVSHIRELEASGEEANEEIERLSQEIQKLTDEESHKLKQGRSLYDQVVEGKSINEWTIKEKRLFINYYKTIDYRTVSRLKKTKRREPLTEHNLLYLILMEMFDQDEDRVTEILGISGNGMRTLKSRTKPIE
;
A
#
# COMPACT_ATOMS: atom_id res chain seq x y z
N MET A 1 -0.38 24.68 73.56
CA MET A 1 -0.60 25.57 72.38
C MET A 1 0.46 25.39 71.27
N LYS A 2 1.78 25.40 71.49
CA LYS A 2 2.80 25.22 70.43
C LYS A 2 2.70 23.83 69.76
N LYS A 3 2.51 22.74 70.49
CA LYS A 3 2.39 21.37 69.92
C LYS A 3 1.13 21.17 69.09
N THR A 4 0.03 21.80 69.46
CA THR A 4 -1.24 21.76 68.72
C THR A 4 -1.16 22.56 67.41
N PHE A 5 -0.40 23.67 67.43
CA PHE A 5 -0.14 24.48 66.22
C PHE A 5 0.75 23.77 65.19
N TYR A 6 1.79 23.07 65.63
CA TYR A 6 2.61 22.23 64.75
C TYR A 6 1.83 21.02 64.18
N PHE A 7 0.95 20.45 64.96
CA PHE A 7 0.11 19.37 64.49
C PHE A 7 -0.95 19.83 63.45
N LEU A 8 -1.49 21.03 63.66
CA LEU A 8 -2.38 21.67 62.66
C LEU A 8 -1.64 22.09 61.38
N LEU A 9 -0.39 22.56 61.48
CA LEU A 9 0.47 22.86 60.32
C LEU A 9 0.87 21.57 59.56
N LEU A 10 1.12 20.49 60.27
CA LEU A 10 1.38 19.16 59.67
C LEU A 10 0.12 18.58 59.01
N LEU A 11 -1.05 18.75 59.59
CA LEU A 11 -2.34 18.38 59.02
C LEU A 11 -2.67 19.25 57.79
N LEU A 12 -2.40 20.52 57.80
CA LEU A 12 -2.54 21.44 56.66
C LEU A 12 -1.53 21.09 55.55
N ALA A 13 -0.33 20.67 55.90
CA ALA A 13 0.66 20.19 54.93
C ALA A 13 0.27 18.81 54.33
N MET A 14 -0.42 17.97 55.08
CA MET A 14 -0.94 16.66 54.59
C MET A 14 -2.24 16.82 53.81
N THR A 15 -3.00 17.90 53.96
CA THR A 15 -4.19 18.24 53.15
C THR A 15 -3.84 19.16 51.95
N ALA A 16 -2.58 19.53 51.77
CA ALA A 16 -2.15 20.08 50.52
C ALA A 16 -2.40 18.99 49.46
N CYS A 17 -3.62 18.97 48.92
CA CYS A 17 -3.93 18.22 47.71
C CYS A 17 -2.77 18.45 46.75
N HIS A 18 -2.05 17.40 46.43
CA HIS A 18 -1.00 17.44 45.42
C HIS A 18 -1.69 17.81 44.12
N GLN A 19 -1.81 19.11 43.86
CA GLN A 19 -2.42 19.60 42.64
C GLN A 19 -1.46 19.20 41.54
N LYS A 20 -1.84 18.17 40.76
CA LYS A 20 -1.02 17.66 39.65
C LYS A 20 -0.50 18.83 38.83
N SER A 21 0.76 18.79 38.49
CA SER A 21 1.37 19.76 37.59
C SER A 21 0.68 19.74 36.23
N MET A 22 0.79 20.78 35.45
CA MET A 22 0.22 20.83 34.08
C MET A 22 0.76 19.70 33.23
N THR A 23 2.06 19.46 33.30
CA THR A 23 2.73 18.34 32.58
C THR A 23 2.18 16.98 32.98
N GLU A 24 1.92 16.72 34.27
CA GLU A 24 1.34 15.46 34.74
C GLU A 24 -0.10 15.26 34.23
N ARG A 25 -0.90 16.33 34.19
CA ARG A 25 -2.26 16.28 33.63
C ARG A 25 -2.25 15.96 32.14
N MET A 26 -1.36 16.59 31.38
CA MET A 26 -1.24 16.32 29.94
C MET A 26 -0.71 14.91 29.68
N ALA A 27 0.22 14.41 30.49
CA ALA A 27 0.71 13.02 30.39
C ALA A 27 -0.39 11.99 30.69
N GLU A 28 -1.32 12.29 31.62
CA GLU A 28 -2.49 11.45 31.84
C GLU A 28 -3.43 11.41 30.61
N ILE A 29 -3.59 12.55 29.95
CA ILE A 29 -4.39 12.62 28.71
C ILE A 29 -3.69 11.86 27.58
N ASP A 30 -2.37 11.99 27.42
CA ASP A 30 -1.59 11.14 26.49
C ASP A 30 -1.87 9.64 26.77
N SER A 31 -1.88 9.23 28.06
CA SER A 31 -2.18 7.85 28.44
C SER A 31 -3.60 7.41 28.04
N LEU A 32 -4.60 8.30 28.20
CA LEU A 32 -5.98 8.02 27.77
C LEU A 32 -6.06 7.85 26.24
N VAL A 33 -5.35 8.68 25.48
CA VAL A 33 -5.25 8.57 24.01
C VAL A 33 -4.58 7.25 23.61
N VAL A 34 -3.53 6.83 24.33
CA VAL A 34 -2.86 5.54 24.09
C VAL A 34 -3.78 4.37 24.38
N GLN A 35 -4.61 4.47 25.44
CA GLN A 35 -5.60 3.46 25.80
C GLN A 35 -6.87 3.49 24.93
N GLU A 36 -6.93 4.45 23.97
CA GLU A 36 -8.06 4.66 23.06
C GLU A 36 -9.37 5.06 23.76
N LEU A 37 -9.24 5.64 24.95
CA LEU A 37 -10.36 6.24 25.72
C LEU A 37 -10.57 7.70 25.27
N TYR A 38 -10.90 7.89 23.98
CA TYR A 38 -10.89 9.18 23.32
C TYR A 38 -11.87 10.20 23.91
N ASP A 39 -13.08 9.79 24.25
CA ASP A 39 -14.07 10.68 24.88
C ASP A 39 -13.61 11.17 26.27
N SER A 40 -12.99 10.27 27.03
CA SER A 40 -12.41 10.62 28.34
C SER A 40 -11.20 11.54 28.20
N ALA A 41 -10.37 11.31 27.18
CA ALA A 41 -9.24 12.17 26.85
C ALA A 41 -9.74 13.56 26.45
N TYR A 42 -10.72 13.66 25.58
CA TYR A 42 -11.33 14.92 25.13
C TYR A 42 -11.94 15.69 26.31
N ALA A 43 -12.77 15.04 27.12
CA ALA A 43 -13.35 15.67 28.32
C ALA A 43 -12.29 16.16 29.31
N SER A 44 -11.12 15.51 29.34
CA SER A 44 -10.00 15.89 30.21
C SER A 44 -9.21 17.06 29.64
N VAL A 45 -9.00 17.12 28.33
CA VAL A 45 -8.36 18.28 27.63
C VAL A 45 -9.16 19.55 27.87
N LEU A 46 -10.49 19.49 27.73
CA LEU A 46 -11.38 20.64 27.93
C LEU A 46 -11.39 21.22 29.36
N LYS A 47 -10.92 20.46 30.35
CA LYS A 47 -10.77 20.95 31.75
C LYS A 47 -9.48 21.72 31.99
N ILE A 48 -8.57 21.73 31.01
CA ILE A 48 -7.33 22.50 31.08
C ILE A 48 -7.62 23.95 30.72
N ASP A 49 -7.16 24.86 31.55
CA ASP A 49 -7.28 26.31 31.31
C ASP A 49 -6.01 26.84 30.63
N PRO A 50 -6.06 27.18 29.31
CA PRO A 50 -4.89 27.66 28.58
C PRO A 50 -4.28 28.94 29.12
N SER A 51 -5.05 29.76 29.88
CA SER A 51 -4.54 31.00 30.49
C SER A 51 -3.49 30.74 31.55
N LYS A 52 -3.37 29.53 32.05
CA LYS A 52 -2.41 29.10 33.09
C LYS A 52 -1.12 28.54 32.54
N PHE A 53 -0.93 28.52 31.24
CA PHE A 53 0.31 28.04 30.63
C PHE A 53 1.46 29.00 30.92
N VAL A 54 2.59 28.45 31.34
CA VAL A 54 3.78 29.18 31.67
C VAL A 54 4.83 29.05 30.57
N SER A 55 4.77 27.98 29.78
CA SER A 55 5.75 27.68 28.75
C SER A 55 5.11 27.51 27.36
N CYS A 56 5.91 27.74 26.32
CA CYS A 56 5.51 27.37 24.95
C CYS A 56 5.31 25.85 24.78
N GLU A 57 6.00 25.04 25.60
CA GLU A 57 5.83 23.58 25.63
C GLU A 57 4.42 23.18 26.09
N ASP A 58 3.93 23.79 27.20
CA ASP A 58 2.57 23.52 27.67
C ASP A 58 1.55 23.88 26.59
N SER A 59 1.72 25.02 25.93
CA SER A 59 0.84 25.45 24.85
C SER A 59 0.87 24.48 23.67
N ALA A 60 2.07 24.11 23.20
CA ALA A 60 2.23 23.21 22.06
C ALA A 60 1.67 21.81 22.39
N HIS A 61 1.92 21.27 23.57
CA HIS A 61 1.42 19.98 24.00
C HIS A 61 -0.11 19.98 24.14
N TYR A 62 -0.66 21.02 24.76
CA TYR A 62 -2.12 21.17 24.87
C TYR A 62 -2.82 21.20 23.50
N TYR A 63 -2.33 22.03 22.58
CA TYR A 63 -2.96 22.15 21.26
C TYR A 63 -2.77 20.89 20.40
N LEU A 64 -1.69 20.14 20.60
CA LEU A 64 -1.53 18.82 20.00
C LEU A 64 -2.60 17.86 20.53
N LEU A 65 -2.76 17.74 21.85
CA LEU A 65 -3.77 16.89 22.49
C LEU A 65 -5.19 17.30 22.11
N LEU A 66 -5.47 18.60 22.07
CA LEU A 66 -6.77 19.12 21.67
C LEU A 66 -7.10 18.75 20.21
N SER A 67 -6.13 18.92 19.30
CA SER A 67 -6.30 18.54 17.91
C SER A 67 -6.49 17.02 17.75
N GLN A 68 -5.68 16.22 18.46
CA GLN A 68 -5.82 14.76 18.47
C GLN A 68 -7.21 14.32 18.93
N THR A 69 -7.63 14.82 20.08
CA THR A 69 -8.91 14.41 20.69
C THR A 69 -10.10 14.89 19.89
N ASN A 70 -10.10 16.13 19.37
CA ASN A 70 -11.14 16.63 18.46
C ASN A 70 -11.31 15.72 17.24
N ILE A 71 -10.20 15.33 16.62
CA ILE A 71 -10.20 14.48 15.44
C ILE A 71 -10.75 13.10 15.78
N LEU A 72 -10.29 12.51 16.88
CA LEU A 72 -10.64 11.15 17.28
C LEU A 72 -12.08 11.01 17.82
N THR A 73 -12.68 12.12 18.30
CA THR A 73 -14.06 12.16 18.78
C THR A 73 -15.02 12.87 17.80
N ASN A 74 -14.56 13.11 16.57
CA ASN A 74 -15.35 13.72 15.51
C ASN A 74 -15.90 15.13 15.82
N HIS A 75 -15.19 15.90 16.62
CA HIS A 75 -15.51 17.30 16.88
C HIS A 75 -14.92 18.23 15.80
N PRO A 76 -15.38 19.50 15.71
CA PRO A 76 -14.85 20.47 14.75
C PRO A 76 -13.36 20.65 14.87
N ASP A 77 -12.71 20.82 13.73
CA ASP A 77 -11.26 20.87 13.61
C ASP A 77 -10.65 22.16 14.19
N THR A 78 -9.55 21.99 14.93
CA THR A 78 -8.71 23.06 15.47
C THR A 78 -7.28 23.02 14.92
N THR A 79 -7.09 22.48 13.71
CA THR A 79 -5.77 22.26 13.09
C THR A 79 -4.98 23.54 12.80
N ALA A 80 -5.60 24.72 12.81
CA ALA A 80 -4.88 25.99 12.65
C ALA A 80 -3.73 26.15 13.65
N MET A 81 -3.88 25.61 14.86
CA MET A 81 -2.83 25.65 15.89
C MET A 81 -1.70 24.64 15.62
N LEU A 82 -1.99 23.56 14.87
CA LEU A 82 -0.93 22.64 14.41
C LEU A 82 0.07 23.39 13.52
N ASP A 83 -0.41 24.22 12.61
CA ASP A 83 0.43 24.96 11.67
C ASP A 83 1.17 26.13 12.30
N SER A 84 0.45 26.91 13.10
CA SER A 84 0.99 28.17 13.61
C SER A 84 1.88 28.02 14.85
N LEU A 85 1.68 26.96 15.63
CA LEU A 85 2.37 26.77 16.91
C LEU A 85 3.03 25.39 17.05
N VAL A 86 2.26 24.31 16.91
CA VAL A 86 2.69 22.98 17.34
C VAL A 86 3.84 22.45 16.48
N ILE A 87 3.65 22.43 15.16
CA ILE A 87 4.65 21.92 14.20
C ILE A 87 5.93 22.77 14.24
N PRO A 88 5.88 24.12 14.18
CA PRO A 88 7.07 24.94 14.30
C PRO A 88 7.80 24.74 15.64
N TYR A 89 7.07 24.63 16.75
CA TYR A 89 7.67 24.44 18.07
C TYR A 89 8.45 23.12 18.15
N TYR A 90 7.80 21.97 17.83
CA TYR A 90 8.43 20.66 17.93
C TYR A 90 9.55 20.46 16.91
N ASN A 91 9.45 21.09 15.74
CA ASN A 91 10.52 21.10 14.76
C ASN A 91 11.75 21.85 15.29
N ASN A 92 11.55 23.01 15.94
CA ASN A 92 12.65 23.83 16.47
C ASN A 92 13.40 23.13 17.62
N ILE A 93 12.70 22.41 18.50
CA ILE A 93 13.34 21.70 19.61
C ILE A 93 13.81 20.27 19.24
N GLY A 94 13.58 19.83 18.00
CA GLY A 94 13.98 18.50 17.54
C GLY A 94 13.22 17.34 18.19
N ASN A 95 11.99 17.56 18.67
CA ASN A 95 11.17 16.48 19.21
C ASN A 95 10.47 15.73 18.06
N HIS A 96 11.17 14.76 17.51
CA HIS A 96 10.72 13.99 16.35
C HIS A 96 9.40 13.26 16.59
N GLU A 97 9.15 12.73 17.78
CA GLU A 97 7.94 11.99 18.10
C GLU A 97 6.70 12.88 18.06
N LYS A 98 6.71 13.99 18.81
CA LYS A 98 5.60 14.93 18.84
C LYS A 98 5.41 15.65 17.51
N LEU A 99 6.49 15.89 16.75
CA LEU A 99 6.43 16.43 15.40
C LEU A 99 5.76 15.43 14.44
N ALA A 100 6.12 14.13 14.51
CA ALA A 100 5.49 13.10 13.72
C ALA A 100 3.99 12.97 14.04
N GLU A 101 3.61 13.01 15.31
CA GLU A 101 2.21 13.03 15.75
C GLU A 101 1.45 14.22 15.16
N ALA A 102 1.99 15.43 15.26
CA ALA A 102 1.37 16.63 14.72
C ALA A 102 1.17 16.55 13.20
N CYS A 103 2.20 16.13 12.46
CA CYS A 103 2.12 15.92 11.02
C CYS A 103 1.09 14.83 10.65
N TYR A 104 1.03 13.73 11.42
CA TYR A 104 0.06 12.65 11.22
C TYR A 104 -1.38 13.16 11.36
N TYR A 105 -1.69 13.87 12.44
CA TYR A 105 -3.06 14.36 12.67
C TYR A 105 -3.44 15.46 11.68
N LYS A 106 -2.50 16.29 11.26
CA LYS A 106 -2.72 17.24 10.17
C LYS A 106 -3.07 16.51 8.85
N ALA A 107 -2.30 15.48 8.49
CA ALA A 107 -2.59 14.67 7.32
C ALA A 107 -3.98 14.03 7.41
N TYR A 108 -4.35 13.49 8.58
CA TYR A 108 -5.64 12.86 8.81
C TYR A 108 -6.82 13.82 8.56
N THR A 109 -6.72 15.09 9.00
CA THR A 109 -7.77 16.10 8.71
C THR A 109 -7.86 16.44 7.24
N MET A 110 -6.73 16.45 6.53
CA MET A 110 -6.71 16.65 5.08
C MET A 110 -7.42 15.52 4.32
N VAL A 111 -7.27 14.26 4.77
CA VAL A 111 -8.04 13.13 4.22
C VAL A 111 -9.55 13.36 4.42
N ARG A 112 -9.95 13.78 5.62
CA ARG A 112 -11.37 14.05 5.92
C ARG A 112 -11.95 15.19 5.09
N SER A 113 -11.15 16.20 4.76
CA SER A 113 -11.52 17.30 3.87
C SER A 113 -11.35 16.95 2.37
N ARG A 114 -11.08 15.68 2.04
CA ARG A 114 -10.84 15.17 0.69
C ARG A 114 -9.63 15.78 -0.03
N ASN A 115 -8.71 16.42 0.70
CA ASN A 115 -7.46 16.92 0.15
C ASN A 115 -6.36 15.85 0.25
N VAL A 116 -6.52 14.77 -0.51
CA VAL A 116 -5.67 13.57 -0.49
C VAL A 116 -4.20 13.87 -0.85
N PRO A 117 -3.87 14.71 -1.85
CA PRO A 117 -2.47 15.01 -2.18
C PRO A 117 -1.72 15.70 -1.05
N GLU A 118 -2.33 16.71 -0.43
CA GLU A 118 -1.67 17.40 0.68
C GLU A 118 -1.57 16.51 1.91
N ALA A 119 -2.58 15.66 2.17
CA ALA A 119 -2.52 14.63 3.19
C ALA A 119 -1.30 13.71 2.99
N THR A 120 -1.03 13.30 1.75
CA THR A 120 0.13 12.46 1.41
C THR A 120 1.44 13.14 1.80
N VAL A 121 1.59 14.44 1.49
CA VAL A 121 2.79 15.21 1.87
C VAL A 121 2.98 15.21 3.39
N TRP A 122 1.90 15.43 4.15
CA TRP A 122 1.99 15.48 5.61
C TRP A 122 2.22 14.09 6.23
N TYR A 123 1.64 13.01 5.68
CA TYR A 123 1.97 11.66 6.12
C TYR A 123 3.42 11.28 5.80
N LYS A 124 3.97 11.74 4.67
CA LYS A 124 5.39 11.53 4.34
C LYS A 124 6.32 12.28 5.30
N LYS A 125 5.96 13.51 5.70
CA LYS A 125 6.67 14.25 6.76
C LYS A 125 6.59 13.51 8.10
N ALA A 126 5.41 12.99 8.45
CA ALA A 126 5.24 12.18 9.65
C ALA A 126 6.09 10.89 9.59
N GLU A 127 6.15 10.19 8.45
CA GLU A 127 6.99 9.01 8.24
C GLU A 127 8.47 9.32 8.48
N GLU A 128 8.97 10.40 7.88
CA GLU A 128 10.35 10.85 8.02
C GLU A 128 10.71 11.07 9.49
N GLN A 129 9.89 11.81 10.23
CA GLN A 129 10.12 12.07 11.64
C GLN A 129 9.99 10.81 12.51
N ALA A 130 9.03 9.93 12.19
CA ALA A 130 8.81 8.69 12.92
C ALA A 130 9.95 7.67 12.78
N LEU A 131 10.84 7.81 11.81
CA LEU A 131 12.07 7.00 11.72
C LEU A 131 13.02 7.22 12.90
N HIS A 132 12.95 8.38 13.54
CA HIS A 132 13.77 8.76 14.68
C HIS A 132 13.14 8.41 16.05
N THR A 133 12.04 7.66 16.06
CA THR A 133 11.32 7.28 17.28
C THR A 133 11.18 5.77 17.41
N SER A 134 11.06 5.28 18.64
CA SER A 134 10.72 3.88 18.94
C SER A 134 9.22 3.64 19.09
N ASN A 135 8.37 4.63 18.79
CA ASN A 135 6.92 4.53 18.92
C ASN A 135 6.33 3.68 17.77
N TYR A 136 6.27 2.37 17.98
CA TYR A 136 5.70 1.43 16.98
C TYR A 136 4.24 1.75 16.64
N ARG A 137 3.45 2.27 17.61
CA ARG A 137 2.04 2.62 17.36
C ARG A 137 1.92 3.74 16.32
N LEU A 138 2.70 4.80 16.49
CA LEU A 138 2.71 5.92 15.56
C LEU A 138 3.22 5.49 14.18
N ARG A 139 4.32 4.74 14.15
CA ARG A 139 4.90 4.20 12.91
C ARG A 139 3.92 3.30 12.16
N TYR A 140 3.19 2.43 12.88
CA TYR A 140 2.17 1.57 12.31
C TYR A 140 1.03 2.39 11.70
N LYS A 141 0.46 3.33 12.45
CA LYS A 141 -0.63 4.20 11.98
C LYS A 141 -0.25 4.98 10.71
N ILE A 142 0.97 5.51 10.66
CA ILE A 142 1.47 6.23 9.49
C ILE A 142 1.57 5.29 8.28
N ALA A 143 2.15 4.11 8.44
CA ALA A 143 2.29 3.15 7.35
C ALA A 143 0.92 2.66 6.84
N GLU A 144 -0.02 2.38 7.73
CA GLU A 144 -1.41 2.02 7.41
C GLU A 144 -2.12 3.15 6.64
N SER A 145 -2.00 4.39 7.12
CA SER A 145 -2.61 5.56 6.45
C SER A 145 -2.02 5.79 5.06
N LEU A 146 -0.70 5.57 4.88
CA LEU A 146 -0.07 5.65 3.57
C LEU A 146 -0.50 4.51 2.65
N ALA A 147 -0.76 3.31 3.17
CA ALA A 147 -1.36 2.23 2.39
C ALA A 147 -2.77 2.61 1.92
N THR A 148 -3.61 3.14 2.82
CA THR A 148 -4.97 3.60 2.52
C THR A 148 -4.99 4.71 1.46
N ILE A 149 -4.11 5.70 1.59
CA ILE A 149 -4.03 6.79 0.60
C ILE A 149 -3.65 6.27 -0.77
N ASN A 150 -2.67 5.36 -0.85
CA ASN A 150 -2.25 4.78 -2.11
C ASN A 150 -3.34 3.90 -2.74
N GLU A 151 -4.19 3.24 -1.94
CA GLU A 151 -5.40 2.58 -2.43
C GLU A 151 -6.37 3.58 -3.06
N ILE A 152 -6.72 4.66 -2.34
CA ILE A 152 -7.63 5.72 -2.82
C ILE A 152 -7.12 6.34 -4.13
N MET A 153 -5.79 6.50 -4.27
CA MET A 153 -5.15 7.03 -5.48
C MET A 153 -4.96 6.01 -6.59
N GLY A 154 -5.34 4.75 -6.39
CA GLY A 154 -5.13 3.66 -7.35
C GLY A 154 -3.65 3.25 -7.51
N ASN A 155 -2.80 3.62 -6.57
CA ASN A 155 -1.37 3.33 -6.62
C ASN A 155 -1.04 2.03 -5.86
N HIS A 156 -1.54 0.91 -6.40
CA HIS A 156 -1.56 -0.37 -5.71
C HIS A 156 -0.17 -0.99 -5.46
N THR A 157 0.84 -0.60 -6.23
CA THR A 157 2.22 -1.01 -5.97
C THR A 157 2.76 -0.38 -4.69
N LEU A 158 2.56 0.94 -4.50
CA LEU A 158 2.94 1.61 -3.26
C LEU A 158 2.05 1.19 -2.09
N GLN A 159 0.76 0.93 -2.32
CA GLN A 159 -0.12 0.33 -1.32
C GLN A 159 0.48 -0.98 -0.77
N LEU A 160 0.95 -1.87 -1.67
CA LEU A 160 1.60 -3.14 -1.30
C LEU A 160 2.86 -2.92 -0.45
N ASP A 161 3.72 -1.96 -0.85
CA ASP A 161 4.93 -1.63 -0.10
C ASP A 161 4.62 -1.13 1.32
N TYR A 162 3.63 -0.25 1.46
CA TYR A 162 3.22 0.27 2.77
C TYR A 162 2.50 -0.77 3.63
N ALA A 163 1.70 -1.64 3.03
CA ALA A 163 1.11 -2.79 3.71
C ALA A 163 2.19 -3.75 4.24
N GLN A 164 3.25 -3.99 3.46
CA GLN A 164 4.38 -4.79 3.92
C GLN A 164 5.17 -4.12 5.05
N LYS A 165 5.35 -2.78 4.98
CA LYS A 165 5.96 -2.01 6.09
C LYS A 165 5.11 -2.12 7.36
N SER A 166 3.78 -1.95 7.25
CA SER A 166 2.87 -2.05 8.40
C SER A 166 2.94 -3.44 9.06
N LEU A 167 3.00 -4.52 8.26
CA LEU A 167 3.16 -5.88 8.77
C LEU A 167 4.48 -6.07 9.53
N ASN A 168 5.58 -5.53 9.00
CA ASN A 168 6.88 -5.62 9.67
C ASN A 168 6.87 -4.89 11.02
N ILE A 169 6.27 -3.70 11.08
CA ILE A 169 6.10 -2.93 12.31
C ILE A 169 5.18 -3.67 13.30
N ALA A 170 4.06 -4.22 12.84
CA ALA A 170 3.13 -4.98 13.66
C ALA A 170 3.78 -6.22 14.29
N LYS A 171 4.64 -6.92 13.53
CA LYS A 171 5.42 -8.07 14.02
C LYS A 171 6.46 -7.64 15.06
N GLN A 172 7.19 -6.54 14.83
CA GLN A 172 8.14 -5.99 15.80
C GLN A 172 7.45 -5.56 17.11
N ALA A 173 6.27 -4.95 16.99
CA ALA A 173 5.43 -4.58 18.13
C ALA A 173 4.74 -5.78 18.80
N GLN A 174 4.81 -6.98 18.22
CA GLN A 174 4.11 -8.20 18.65
C GLN A 174 2.58 -7.99 18.82
N ASN A 175 2.00 -7.04 18.09
CA ASN A 175 0.59 -6.71 18.19
C ASN A 175 -0.24 -7.55 17.21
N LYS A 176 -0.98 -8.50 17.75
CA LYS A 176 -1.75 -9.48 16.96
C LYS A 176 -2.89 -8.86 16.17
N ALA A 177 -3.53 -7.80 16.67
CA ALA A 177 -4.59 -7.10 15.95
C ALA A 177 -4.00 -6.34 14.74
N TRP A 178 -2.88 -5.65 14.91
CA TRP A 178 -2.20 -4.97 13.81
C TRP A 178 -1.69 -5.95 12.74
N ILE A 179 -1.25 -7.15 13.16
CA ILE A 179 -0.87 -8.21 12.22
C ILE A 179 -2.07 -8.62 11.36
N ALA A 180 -3.27 -8.74 11.95
CA ALA A 180 -4.50 -9.05 11.19
C ALA A 180 -4.80 -7.96 10.15
N TYR A 181 -4.79 -6.70 10.57
CA TYR A 181 -5.05 -5.58 9.66
C TYR A 181 -3.99 -5.48 8.56
N ALA A 182 -2.71 -5.64 8.89
CA ALA A 182 -1.64 -5.56 7.90
C ALA A 182 -1.72 -6.68 6.85
N TYR A 183 -2.08 -7.91 7.25
CA TYR A 183 -2.37 -8.98 6.29
C TYR A 183 -3.60 -8.69 5.43
N CYS A 184 -4.63 -8.04 6.00
CA CYS A 184 -5.80 -7.60 5.25
C CYS A 184 -5.40 -6.56 4.18
N TRP A 185 -4.57 -5.58 4.52
CA TRP A 185 -4.03 -4.59 3.57
C TRP A 185 -3.20 -5.23 2.45
N LEU A 186 -2.35 -6.22 2.78
CA LEU A 186 -1.62 -7.00 1.78
C LEU A 186 -2.58 -7.74 0.84
N SER A 187 -3.62 -8.36 1.40
CA SER A 187 -4.64 -9.06 0.63
C SER A 187 -5.32 -8.12 -0.37
N PHE A 188 -5.71 -6.92 0.05
CA PHE A 188 -6.31 -5.93 -0.83
C PHE A 188 -5.36 -5.45 -1.91
N ALA A 189 -4.12 -5.10 -1.56
CA ALA A 189 -3.15 -4.67 -2.54
C ALA A 189 -2.92 -5.73 -3.63
N HIS A 190 -2.87 -7.01 -3.27
CA HIS A 190 -2.79 -8.11 -4.22
C HIS A 190 -4.06 -8.27 -5.05
N SER A 191 -5.24 -8.09 -4.45
CA SER A 191 -6.51 -8.13 -5.18
C SER A 191 -6.58 -7.04 -6.26
N TRP A 192 -6.19 -5.81 -5.94
CA TRP A 192 -6.14 -4.70 -6.90
C TRP A 192 -5.09 -4.90 -8.00
N LEU A 193 -4.02 -5.64 -7.72
CA LEU A 193 -3.01 -6.03 -8.71
C LEU A 193 -3.40 -7.27 -9.53
N SER A 194 -4.62 -7.79 -9.36
CA SER A 194 -5.12 -9.02 -10.00
C SER A 194 -4.30 -10.27 -9.66
N HIS A 195 -3.72 -10.30 -8.46
CA HIS A 195 -3.02 -11.45 -7.90
C HIS A 195 -3.95 -12.20 -6.93
N GLU A 196 -5.04 -12.79 -7.45
CA GLU A 196 -6.13 -13.36 -6.66
C GLU A 196 -5.67 -14.43 -5.66
N ASP A 197 -4.81 -15.36 -6.12
CA ASP A 197 -4.26 -16.42 -5.25
C ASP A 197 -3.51 -15.82 -4.04
N SER A 198 -2.70 -14.79 -4.28
CA SER A 198 -1.96 -14.11 -3.22
C SER A 198 -2.90 -13.37 -2.27
N ALA A 199 -3.93 -12.73 -2.79
CA ALA A 199 -4.94 -12.05 -1.98
C ALA A 199 -5.61 -13.04 -0.99
N VAL A 200 -6.02 -14.20 -1.47
CA VAL A 200 -6.60 -15.27 -0.65
C VAL A 200 -5.60 -15.80 0.38
N ILE A 201 -4.34 -16.02 -0.01
CA ILE A 201 -3.28 -16.49 0.90
C ILE A 201 -3.11 -15.50 2.06
N TYR A 202 -2.98 -14.20 1.79
CA TYR A 202 -2.80 -13.19 2.82
C TYR A 202 -4.05 -13.05 3.70
N MET A 203 -5.26 -13.14 3.14
CA MET A 203 -6.48 -13.13 3.94
C MET A 203 -6.56 -14.37 4.86
N ASN A 204 -6.19 -15.55 4.36
CA ASN A 204 -6.07 -16.76 5.18
C ASN A 204 -5.06 -16.60 6.32
N GLN A 205 -4.00 -15.81 6.14
CA GLN A 205 -3.06 -15.47 7.21
C GLN A 205 -3.64 -14.45 8.22
N ALA A 206 -4.53 -13.56 7.78
CA ALA A 206 -5.20 -12.59 8.64
C ALA A 206 -6.25 -13.24 9.57
N MET A 207 -7.04 -14.17 9.04
CA MET A 207 -8.20 -14.76 9.73
C MET A 207 -7.93 -15.36 11.12
N PRO A 208 -6.83 -16.10 11.38
CA PRO A 208 -6.51 -16.60 12.74
C PRO A 208 -6.33 -15.50 13.79
N TYR A 209 -5.97 -14.30 13.35
CA TYR A 209 -5.79 -13.14 14.22
C TYR A 209 -7.08 -12.33 14.43
N SER A 210 -8.19 -12.62 13.74
CA SER A 210 -9.46 -11.90 13.86
C SER A 210 -10.01 -11.87 15.30
N ARG A 211 -9.70 -12.87 16.13
CA ARG A 211 -10.06 -12.91 17.55
C ARG A 211 -9.42 -11.83 18.42
N TYR A 212 -8.38 -11.16 17.92
CA TYR A 212 -7.68 -10.07 18.62
C TYR A 212 -8.17 -8.68 18.17
N ILE A 213 -9.02 -8.64 17.14
CA ILE A 213 -9.66 -7.42 16.65
C ILE A 213 -10.73 -6.99 17.64
N LYS A 214 -10.89 -5.70 17.85
CA LYS A 214 -11.94 -5.14 18.69
C LYS A 214 -13.32 -5.51 18.14
N LYS A 215 -14.29 -5.61 19.03
CA LYS A 215 -15.67 -5.98 18.62
C LYS A 215 -16.27 -4.98 17.65
N GLU A 216 -15.94 -3.69 17.82
CA GLU A 216 -16.40 -2.59 16.99
C GLU A 216 -15.85 -2.67 15.56
N ASP A 217 -14.61 -3.13 15.40
CA ASP A 217 -13.94 -3.22 14.10
C ASP A 217 -14.17 -4.56 13.39
N LEU A 218 -14.63 -5.58 14.12
CA LEU A 218 -14.79 -6.93 13.60
C LEU A 218 -15.77 -7.02 12.42
N PRO A 219 -16.93 -6.31 12.42
CA PRO A 219 -17.84 -6.30 11.27
C PRO A 219 -17.15 -5.86 9.98
N THR A 220 -16.43 -4.73 10.02
CA THR A 220 -15.67 -4.21 8.88
C THR A 220 -14.61 -5.21 8.41
N PHE A 221 -13.86 -5.81 9.34
CA PHE A 221 -12.87 -6.82 9.00
C PHE A 221 -13.47 -8.05 8.32
N LEU A 222 -14.64 -8.52 8.77
CA LEU A 222 -15.35 -9.65 8.15
C LEU A 222 -15.87 -9.30 6.75
N THR A 223 -16.36 -8.07 6.56
CA THR A 223 -16.77 -7.55 5.25
C THR A 223 -15.59 -7.52 4.28
N ASN A 224 -14.44 -7.05 4.75
CA ASN A 224 -13.21 -7.03 3.98
C ASN A 224 -12.73 -8.44 3.60
N ALA A 225 -12.81 -9.40 4.52
CA ALA A 225 -12.49 -10.78 4.24
C ALA A 225 -13.44 -11.40 3.20
N ALA A 226 -14.73 -11.10 3.31
CA ALA A 226 -15.73 -11.57 2.37
C ALA A 226 -15.51 -11.00 0.96
N TYR A 227 -15.11 -9.74 0.84
CA TYR A 227 -14.74 -9.14 -0.44
C TYR A 227 -13.66 -9.96 -1.17
N VAL A 228 -12.63 -10.40 -0.46
CA VAL A 228 -11.54 -11.22 -1.03
C VAL A 228 -12.01 -12.63 -1.40
N TYR A 229 -12.87 -13.23 -0.58
CA TYR A 229 -13.37 -14.59 -0.82
C TYR A 229 -14.53 -14.67 -1.83
N LYS A 230 -15.14 -13.54 -2.18
CA LYS A 230 -16.37 -13.47 -2.96
C LYS A 230 -16.38 -14.35 -4.22
N TYR A 231 -15.26 -14.40 -4.94
CA TYR A 231 -15.16 -15.16 -6.20
C TYR A 231 -14.60 -16.57 -6.04
N THR A 232 -13.84 -16.83 -4.98
CA THR A 232 -13.16 -18.12 -4.78
C THR A 232 -13.87 -19.02 -3.78
N GLN A 233 -14.54 -18.44 -2.79
CA GLN A 233 -15.22 -19.13 -1.69
C GLN A 233 -16.53 -18.40 -1.32
N PRO A 234 -17.53 -18.32 -2.23
CA PRO A 234 -18.74 -17.50 -2.03
C PRO A 234 -19.53 -17.88 -0.78
N ASP A 235 -19.63 -19.16 -0.43
CA ASP A 235 -20.31 -19.58 0.81
C ASP A 235 -19.62 -19.05 2.07
N THR A 236 -18.28 -19.04 2.07
CA THR A 236 -17.49 -18.48 3.18
C THR A 236 -17.70 -16.96 3.28
N ALA A 237 -17.67 -16.27 2.13
CA ALA A 237 -17.91 -14.85 2.03
C ALA A 237 -19.32 -14.50 2.53
N LYS A 238 -20.34 -15.21 2.08
CA LYS A 238 -21.73 -15.04 2.52
C LYS A 238 -21.86 -15.18 4.05
N LYS A 239 -21.24 -16.22 4.63
CA LYS A 239 -21.22 -16.43 6.08
C LYS A 239 -20.60 -15.26 6.84
N TYR A 240 -19.51 -14.69 6.34
CA TYR A 240 -18.85 -13.54 6.99
C TYR A 240 -19.69 -12.28 6.86
N LEU A 241 -20.30 -12.01 5.70
CA LEU A 241 -21.20 -10.87 5.52
C LEU A 241 -22.43 -10.95 6.43
N MET A 242 -23.07 -12.13 6.53
CA MET A 242 -24.19 -12.33 7.46
C MET A 242 -23.76 -12.12 8.91
N LYS A 243 -22.55 -12.58 9.30
CA LYS A 243 -22.02 -12.36 10.64
C LYS A 243 -21.71 -10.89 10.91
N SER A 244 -21.26 -10.15 9.90
CA SER A 244 -21.04 -8.71 9.99
C SER A 244 -22.36 -7.98 10.16
N LEU A 245 -23.36 -8.24 9.31
CA LEU A 245 -24.69 -7.62 9.37
C LEU A 245 -25.46 -7.92 10.66
N ALA A 246 -25.18 -9.05 11.30
CA ALA A 246 -25.76 -9.38 12.60
C ALA A 246 -25.24 -8.48 13.75
N GLN A 247 -24.14 -7.79 13.54
CA GLN A 247 -23.51 -6.90 14.52
C GLN A 247 -23.71 -5.42 14.17
N GLU A 248 -23.63 -5.08 12.88
CA GLU A 248 -23.73 -3.70 12.40
C GLU A 248 -24.40 -3.65 11.03
N GLU A 249 -25.32 -2.72 10.87
CA GLU A 249 -25.96 -2.44 9.59
C GLU A 249 -25.04 -1.58 8.72
N SER A 250 -24.62 -2.10 7.56
CA SER A 250 -23.67 -1.43 6.66
C SER A 250 -24.11 -1.57 5.22
N SER A 251 -24.11 -0.46 4.46
CA SER A 251 -24.43 -0.46 3.04
C SER A 251 -23.43 -1.28 2.23
N VAL A 252 -22.13 -1.20 2.56
CA VAL A 252 -21.05 -1.95 1.90
C VAL A 252 -21.22 -3.46 2.11
N THR A 253 -21.55 -3.88 3.32
CA THR A 253 -21.77 -5.29 3.63
C THR A 253 -22.98 -5.84 2.90
N MET A 254 -24.08 -5.07 2.84
CA MET A 254 -25.27 -5.45 2.06
C MET A 254 -24.99 -5.51 0.57
N GLN A 255 -24.22 -4.56 0.03
CA GLN A 255 -23.82 -4.56 -1.37
C GLN A 255 -23.04 -5.85 -1.71
N HIS A 256 -22.02 -6.20 -0.93
CA HIS A 256 -21.24 -7.42 -1.22
C HIS A 256 -22.08 -8.70 -1.07
N LEU A 257 -23.03 -8.73 -0.14
CA LEU A 257 -23.95 -9.86 -0.01
C LEU A 257 -24.89 -9.95 -1.22
N ALA A 258 -25.40 -8.81 -1.68
CA ALA A 258 -26.23 -8.74 -2.88
C ALA A 258 -25.47 -9.19 -4.13
N ASP A 259 -24.20 -8.76 -4.27
CA ASP A 259 -23.34 -9.18 -5.37
C ASP A 259 -23.19 -10.70 -5.43
N ILE A 260 -23.07 -11.36 -4.26
CA ILE A 260 -22.98 -12.83 -4.19
C ILE A 260 -24.31 -13.46 -4.62
N TYR A 261 -25.46 -12.99 -4.12
CA TYR A 261 -26.77 -13.49 -4.55
C TYR A 261 -26.98 -13.33 -6.05
N TYR A 262 -26.57 -12.19 -6.61
CA TYR A 262 -26.63 -11.97 -8.05
C TYR A 262 -25.77 -12.96 -8.83
N MET A 263 -24.55 -13.27 -8.36
CA MET A 263 -23.67 -14.26 -8.96
C MET A 263 -24.25 -15.70 -8.88
N GLU A 264 -24.99 -16.01 -7.82
CA GLU A 264 -25.70 -17.28 -7.63
C GLU A 264 -26.99 -17.39 -8.47
N GLY A 265 -27.41 -16.29 -9.10
CA GLY A 265 -28.63 -16.22 -9.92
C GLY A 265 -29.89 -15.80 -9.18
N ASP A 266 -29.82 -15.54 -7.86
CA ASP A 266 -30.91 -15.00 -7.07
C ASP A 266 -30.96 -13.46 -7.21
N LYS A 267 -31.37 -13.04 -8.41
CA LYS A 267 -31.38 -11.63 -8.78
C LYS A 267 -32.39 -10.80 -7.98
N GLU A 268 -33.49 -11.40 -7.55
CA GLU A 268 -34.51 -10.71 -6.76
C GLU A 268 -34.02 -10.39 -5.35
N GLU A 269 -33.37 -11.35 -4.68
CA GLU A 269 -32.80 -11.10 -3.37
C GLU A 269 -31.62 -10.11 -3.45
N ALA A 270 -30.81 -10.17 -4.50
CA ALA A 270 -29.77 -9.18 -4.76
C ALA A 270 -30.35 -7.77 -4.88
N TYR A 271 -31.40 -7.60 -5.70
CA TYR A 271 -32.07 -6.31 -5.85
C TYR A 271 -32.66 -5.79 -4.55
N ARG A 272 -33.31 -6.66 -3.78
CA ARG A 272 -33.85 -6.30 -2.45
C ARG A 272 -32.76 -5.78 -1.50
N LEU A 273 -31.59 -6.43 -1.50
CA LEU A 273 -30.47 -6.04 -0.66
C LEU A 273 -29.80 -4.74 -1.14
N TRP A 274 -29.67 -4.53 -2.46
CA TRP A 274 -29.17 -3.25 -2.98
C TRP A 274 -30.11 -2.09 -2.62
N LYS A 275 -31.43 -2.27 -2.72
CA LYS A 275 -32.40 -1.26 -2.27
C LYS A 275 -32.28 -0.98 -0.76
N LYS A 276 -32.05 -2.03 0.03
CA LYS A 276 -31.83 -1.85 1.47
C LYS A 276 -30.51 -1.11 1.74
N ALA A 277 -29.45 -1.42 1.02
CA ALA A 277 -28.16 -0.73 1.11
C ALA A 277 -28.26 0.76 0.79
N LEU A 278 -29.09 1.16 -0.19
CA LEU A 278 -29.35 2.57 -0.50
C LEU A 278 -29.99 3.32 0.69
N ALA A 279 -30.87 2.65 1.45
CA ALA A 279 -31.57 3.25 2.57
C ALA A 279 -30.70 3.49 3.81
N VAL A 280 -29.55 2.80 3.92
CA VAL A 280 -28.60 2.97 5.04
C VAL A 280 -27.90 4.32 4.92
N ASN A 281 -27.95 5.13 5.96
CA ASN A 281 -27.25 6.43 6.01
C ASN A 281 -25.91 6.33 6.76
N ASP A 282 -24.94 5.66 6.15
CA ASP A 282 -23.59 5.46 6.69
C ASP A 282 -22.52 6.39 6.06
N GLY A 283 -22.94 7.33 5.21
CA GLY A 283 -22.04 8.28 4.55
C GLY A 283 -21.16 7.67 3.45
N VAL A 284 -21.36 6.39 3.12
CA VAL A 284 -20.62 5.71 2.05
C VAL A 284 -21.21 6.06 0.69
N PRO A 285 -20.41 6.38 -0.33
CA PRO A 285 -20.88 6.55 -1.71
C PRO A 285 -21.56 5.28 -2.22
N LYS A 286 -22.71 5.43 -2.88
CA LYS A 286 -23.58 4.33 -3.31
C LYS A 286 -23.70 4.21 -4.83
N ASP A 287 -22.76 4.79 -5.55
CA ASP A 287 -22.74 4.76 -7.00
C ASP A 287 -22.70 3.34 -7.58
N ASN A 288 -21.91 2.43 -6.98
CA ASN A 288 -21.89 1.04 -7.40
C ASN A 288 -23.24 0.32 -7.17
N VAL A 289 -23.89 0.60 -6.05
CA VAL A 289 -25.22 0.04 -5.75
C VAL A 289 -26.26 0.55 -6.74
N LEU A 290 -26.22 1.84 -7.07
CA LEU A 290 -27.11 2.46 -8.06
C LEU A 290 -26.89 1.87 -9.46
N HIS A 291 -25.65 1.62 -9.87
CA HIS A 291 -25.37 0.95 -11.15
C HIS A 291 -25.95 -0.48 -11.19
N ASN A 292 -25.79 -1.24 -10.13
CA ASN A 292 -26.33 -2.61 -10.07
C ASN A 292 -27.88 -2.61 -10.11
N ILE A 293 -28.51 -1.65 -9.43
CA ILE A 293 -29.97 -1.46 -9.49
C ILE A 293 -30.41 -1.04 -10.87
N LEU A 294 -29.69 -0.11 -11.51
CA LEU A 294 -29.97 0.35 -12.86
C LEU A 294 -29.91 -0.81 -13.86
N ASP A 295 -28.87 -1.63 -13.80
CA ASP A 295 -28.71 -2.80 -14.67
C ASP A 295 -29.88 -3.79 -14.49
N TYR A 296 -30.28 -4.03 -13.23
CA TYR A 296 -31.44 -4.87 -12.93
C TYR A 296 -32.74 -4.28 -13.46
N ASP A 297 -33.00 -2.99 -13.23
CA ASP A 297 -34.24 -2.31 -13.66
C ASP A 297 -34.36 -2.26 -15.19
N ILE A 298 -33.24 -2.08 -15.91
CA ILE A 298 -33.21 -2.19 -17.38
C ILE A 298 -33.54 -3.62 -17.83
N GLU A 299 -32.93 -4.63 -17.23
CA GLU A 299 -33.15 -6.03 -17.58
C GLU A 299 -34.62 -6.45 -17.39
N HIS A 300 -35.29 -5.90 -16.36
CA HIS A 300 -36.68 -6.24 -16.01
C HIS A 300 -37.73 -5.25 -16.53
N GLY A 301 -37.31 -4.24 -17.28
CA GLY A 301 -38.23 -3.27 -17.91
C GLY A 301 -38.87 -2.27 -16.94
N HIS A 302 -38.25 -1.99 -15.80
CA HIS A 302 -38.74 -1.04 -14.80
C HIS A 302 -38.40 0.41 -15.18
N THR A 303 -38.92 0.86 -16.34
CA THR A 303 -38.54 2.13 -16.99
C THR A 303 -38.72 3.40 -16.13
N ASN A 304 -39.68 3.42 -15.21
CA ASN A 304 -39.89 4.58 -14.34
C ASN A 304 -38.74 4.78 -13.34
N HIS A 305 -38.17 3.71 -12.82
CA HIS A 305 -37.03 3.77 -11.89
C HIS A 305 -35.71 4.08 -12.59
N VAL A 306 -35.56 3.64 -13.86
CA VAL A 306 -34.33 3.86 -14.64
C VAL A 306 -33.97 5.34 -14.72
N CYS A 307 -34.95 6.21 -15.04
CA CYS A 307 -34.71 7.65 -15.17
C CYS A 307 -34.30 8.31 -13.85
N GLU A 308 -34.89 7.90 -12.73
CA GLU A 308 -34.57 8.41 -11.40
C GLU A 308 -33.15 7.99 -11.00
N THR A 309 -32.83 6.71 -11.15
CA THR A 309 -31.51 6.15 -10.83
C THR A 309 -30.39 6.76 -11.68
N VAL A 310 -30.63 6.96 -12.99
CA VAL A 310 -29.66 7.63 -13.88
C VAL A 310 -29.40 9.06 -13.42
N ASN A 311 -30.44 9.82 -13.06
CA ASN A 311 -30.29 11.21 -12.59
C ASN A 311 -29.50 11.25 -11.27
N GLU A 312 -29.72 10.30 -10.36
CA GLU A 312 -28.97 10.21 -9.10
C GLU A 312 -27.49 9.88 -9.34
N ILE A 313 -27.20 8.94 -10.25
CA ILE A 313 -25.82 8.61 -10.67
C ILE A 313 -25.13 9.83 -11.28
N ILE A 314 -25.81 10.56 -12.16
CA ILE A 314 -25.28 11.79 -12.78
C ILE A 314 -24.95 12.82 -11.70
N HIS A 315 -25.87 13.05 -10.76
CA HIS A 315 -25.65 13.99 -9.66
C HIS A 315 -24.44 13.63 -8.79
N ILE A 316 -24.27 12.34 -8.46
CA ILE A 316 -23.10 11.85 -7.70
C ILE A 316 -21.82 12.08 -8.51
N LYS A 317 -21.81 11.72 -9.80
CA LYS A 317 -20.66 11.90 -10.70
C LYS A 317 -20.30 13.36 -10.91
N ASP A 318 -21.28 14.24 -11.08
CA ASP A 318 -21.05 15.68 -11.19
C ASP A 318 -20.45 16.26 -9.89
N SER A 319 -20.94 15.81 -8.74
CA SER A 319 -20.37 16.17 -7.43
C SER A 319 -18.91 15.69 -7.29
N MET A 320 -18.62 14.46 -7.72
CA MET A 320 -17.24 13.92 -7.73
C MET A 320 -16.34 14.67 -8.71
N LEU A 321 -16.81 14.95 -9.93
CA LEU A 321 -16.08 15.72 -10.94
C LEU A 321 -15.79 17.15 -10.47
N ASN A 322 -16.74 17.80 -9.82
CA ASN A 322 -16.53 19.14 -9.25
C ASN A 322 -15.52 19.12 -8.11
N SER A 323 -15.44 18.04 -7.33
CA SER A 323 -14.41 17.87 -6.29
C SER A 323 -13.03 17.56 -6.87
N LEU A 324 -12.96 16.88 -8.03
CA LEU A 324 -11.71 16.55 -8.76
C LEU A 324 -11.22 17.70 -9.65
N ARG A 325 -12.10 18.66 -10.00
CA ARG A 325 -11.82 19.78 -10.91
C ARG A 325 -10.96 20.90 -10.31
N ASN A 326 -10.48 20.72 -9.09
CA ASN A 326 -9.52 21.64 -8.51
C ASN A 326 -8.15 21.42 -9.21
N ASP A 327 -7.82 22.32 -10.17
CA ASP A 327 -6.53 22.40 -10.88
C ASP A 327 -5.32 22.45 -9.92
N THR A 328 -5.55 22.80 -8.65
CA THR A 328 -4.61 22.71 -7.53
C THR A 328 -4.05 21.29 -7.28
N LEU A 329 -4.81 20.24 -7.59
CA LEU A 329 -4.40 18.84 -7.39
C LEU A 329 -3.23 18.46 -8.32
N LYS A 330 -3.34 18.81 -9.59
CA LYS A 330 -2.33 18.54 -10.60
C LYS A 330 -1.07 19.38 -10.36
N ASP A 331 -1.26 20.63 -9.94
CA ASP A 331 -0.17 21.57 -9.66
C ASP A 331 0.59 21.16 -8.37
N LEU A 332 -0.11 20.70 -7.33
CA LEU A 332 0.49 20.18 -6.09
C LEU A 332 1.27 18.88 -6.33
N GLN A 333 0.73 17.97 -7.12
CA GLN A 333 1.42 16.72 -7.47
C GLN A 333 2.66 17.02 -8.32
N LEU A 334 2.57 17.91 -9.30
CA LEU A 334 3.70 18.35 -10.11
C LEU A 334 4.79 19.04 -9.26
N ARG A 335 4.41 19.89 -8.32
CA ARG A 335 5.36 20.54 -7.39
C ARG A 335 6.02 19.53 -6.46
N PHE A 336 5.25 18.58 -5.93
CA PHE A 336 5.80 17.51 -5.08
C PHE A 336 6.74 16.61 -5.86
N ASP A 337 6.33 16.15 -7.03
CA ASP A 337 7.16 15.30 -7.90
C ASP A 337 8.44 16.05 -8.32
N HIS A 338 8.33 17.36 -8.60
CA HIS A 338 9.47 18.22 -8.89
C HIS A 338 10.39 18.39 -7.66
N GLU A 339 9.83 18.60 -6.47
CA GLU A 339 10.61 18.74 -5.22
C GLU A 339 11.30 17.42 -4.84
N VAL A 340 10.61 16.28 -5.00
CA VAL A 340 11.20 14.93 -4.81
C VAL A 340 12.28 14.65 -5.84
N ALA A 341 12.06 15.03 -7.11
CA ALA A 341 13.05 14.89 -8.16
C ALA A 341 14.28 15.76 -7.88
N MET A 342 14.09 17.01 -7.45
CA MET A 342 15.17 17.91 -7.07
C MET A 342 15.98 17.39 -5.88
N ARG A 343 15.33 16.94 -4.81
CA ARG A 343 16.00 16.32 -3.66
C ARG A 343 16.77 15.06 -4.06
N ARG A 344 16.20 14.24 -4.94
CA ARG A 344 16.88 13.05 -5.49
C ARG A 344 18.09 13.44 -6.32
N GLN A 345 17.98 14.49 -7.13
CA GLN A 345 19.08 15.02 -7.91
C GLN A 345 20.18 15.61 -7.03
N GLU A 346 19.83 16.35 -5.97
CA GLU A 346 20.76 16.85 -4.96
C GLU A 346 21.50 15.72 -4.24
N GLN A 347 20.78 14.66 -3.84
CA GLN A 347 21.39 13.47 -3.24
C GLN A 347 22.34 12.76 -4.21
N VAL A 348 21.96 12.59 -5.46
CA VAL A 348 22.81 12.00 -6.50
C VAL A 348 24.05 12.87 -6.71
N THR A 349 23.89 14.19 -6.77
CA THR A 349 25.00 15.14 -6.94
C THR A 349 25.93 15.10 -5.72
N ALA A 350 25.38 15.10 -4.52
CA ALA A 350 26.16 14.99 -3.27
C ALA A 350 26.90 13.65 -3.18
N ASN A 351 26.28 12.55 -3.57
CA ASN A 351 26.92 11.23 -3.62
C ASN A 351 28.02 11.18 -4.69
N TRP A 352 27.78 11.81 -5.84
CA TRP A 352 28.79 11.95 -6.90
C TRP A 352 30.00 12.77 -6.41
N GLN A 353 29.76 13.90 -5.75
CA GLN A 353 30.82 14.73 -5.14
C GLN A 353 31.62 13.95 -4.10
N ARG A 354 30.94 13.17 -3.23
CA ARG A 354 31.62 12.27 -2.27
C ARG A 354 32.42 11.19 -2.96
N GLY A 355 31.88 10.59 -4.04
CA GLY A 355 32.58 9.60 -4.85
C GLY A 355 33.83 10.20 -5.54
N VAL A 356 33.75 11.38 -6.11
CA VAL A 356 34.87 12.10 -6.70
C VAL A 356 35.93 12.43 -5.65
N LEU A 357 35.51 12.92 -4.48
CA LEU A 357 36.41 13.21 -3.36
C LEU A 357 37.15 11.94 -2.89
N ALA A 358 36.44 10.82 -2.75
CA ALA A 358 37.03 9.54 -2.40
C ALA A 358 38.02 9.03 -3.47
N ALA A 359 37.71 9.21 -4.75
CA ALA A 359 38.59 8.86 -5.85
C ALA A 359 39.86 9.73 -5.86
N VAL A 360 39.74 11.04 -5.60
CA VAL A 360 40.89 11.94 -5.48
C VAL A 360 41.78 11.55 -4.30
N ILE A 361 41.17 11.23 -3.15
CA ILE A 361 41.93 10.76 -1.97
C ILE A 361 42.68 9.45 -2.31
N LEU A 362 42.00 8.52 -3.00
CA LEU A 362 42.61 7.25 -3.43
C LEU A 362 43.81 7.48 -4.37
N VAL A 363 43.67 8.40 -5.33
CA VAL A 363 44.77 8.77 -6.24
C VAL A 363 45.97 9.36 -5.50
N ILE A 364 45.69 10.25 -4.53
CA ILE A 364 46.75 10.84 -3.69
C ILE A 364 47.45 9.76 -2.85
N LEU A 365 46.69 8.83 -2.26
CA LEU A 365 47.26 7.71 -1.50
C LEU A 365 48.10 6.78 -2.39
N LEU A 366 47.64 6.48 -3.60
CA LEU A 366 48.39 5.71 -4.59
C LEU A 366 49.66 6.42 -5.00
N ALA A 367 49.59 7.74 -5.26
CA ALA A 367 50.77 8.54 -5.55
C ALA A 367 51.80 8.55 -4.40
N ALA A 368 51.30 8.70 -3.16
CA ALA A 368 52.15 8.60 -1.96
C ALA A 368 52.83 7.25 -1.83
N VAL A 369 52.07 6.15 -2.07
CA VAL A 369 52.65 4.77 -2.09
C VAL A 369 53.71 4.61 -3.15
N ILE A 370 53.48 5.16 -4.35
CA ILE A 370 54.45 5.14 -5.48
C ILE A 370 55.74 5.91 -5.10
N ILE A 371 55.59 7.09 -4.47
CA ILE A 371 56.73 7.92 -4.03
C ILE A 371 57.55 7.19 -2.95
N VAL A 372 56.84 6.61 -1.97
CA VAL A 372 57.50 5.80 -0.90
C VAL A 372 58.19 4.56 -1.50
N ARG A 373 57.54 3.89 -2.46
CA ARG A 373 58.14 2.73 -3.15
C ARG A 373 59.38 3.10 -3.93
N ARG A 374 59.37 4.22 -4.68
CA ARG A 374 60.55 4.74 -5.38
C ARG A 374 61.68 5.17 -4.46
N GLY A 375 61.35 5.69 -3.27
CA GLY A 375 62.31 5.99 -2.20
C GLY A 375 62.98 4.74 -1.64
N LEU A 376 62.21 3.67 -1.43
CA LEU A 376 62.69 2.37 -0.94
C LEU A 376 63.45 1.58 -2.02
N GLU A 377 63.12 1.71 -3.29
CA GLU A 377 63.86 1.03 -4.39
C GLU A 377 65.29 1.53 -4.54
N LYS A 378 65.58 2.78 -4.17
CA LYS A 378 66.95 3.32 -4.15
C LYS A 378 67.85 2.64 -3.08
N ILE A 379 67.25 2.06 -2.06
CA ILE A 379 67.96 1.39 -0.95
C ILE A 379 68.10 -0.12 -1.21
N ARG A 380 67.30 -0.71 -2.13
CA ARG A 380 67.18 -2.18 -2.29
C ARG A 380 68.03 -2.80 -3.40
N MET A 381 68.83 -2.06 -4.15
CA MET A 381 69.62 -2.64 -5.25
C MET A 381 70.74 -3.64 -4.81
N GLN A 382 70.99 -3.82 -3.51
CA GLN A 382 71.96 -4.79 -3.01
C GLN A 382 71.35 -6.11 -2.49
N GLU A 383 70.02 -6.22 -2.30
CA GLU A 383 69.39 -7.45 -1.78
C GLU A 383 68.67 -8.30 -2.87
N VAL A 384 68.68 -7.86 -4.14
CA VAL A 384 67.86 -8.42 -5.22
C VAL A 384 68.23 -9.84 -5.65
N GLN A 385 69.47 -10.30 -5.38
CA GLN A 385 69.90 -11.61 -5.86
C GLN A 385 69.36 -12.78 -5.00
N MET A 386 68.98 -12.56 -3.74
CA MET A 386 68.40 -13.59 -2.87
C MET A 386 66.89 -13.73 -3.03
N GLN A 387 66.21 -12.68 -3.47
CA GLN A 387 64.75 -12.69 -3.59
C GLN A 387 64.19 -13.31 -4.89
N ILE A 388 65.04 -13.52 -5.89
CA ILE A 388 64.63 -14.15 -7.17
C ILE A 388 64.13 -15.59 -6.96
N ASN A 389 64.74 -16.34 -6.02
CA ASN A 389 64.30 -17.71 -5.75
C ASN A 389 62.98 -17.80 -4.99
N ASP A 390 62.66 -16.81 -4.14
CA ASP A 390 61.35 -16.74 -3.45
C ASP A 390 60.21 -16.32 -4.40
N HIS A 391 60.53 -15.49 -5.40
CA HIS A 391 59.53 -15.09 -6.42
C HIS A 391 59.11 -16.24 -7.34
N VAL A 392 60.03 -17.20 -7.62
CA VAL A 392 59.70 -18.38 -8.45
C VAL A 392 58.74 -19.33 -7.68
N SER A 393 58.87 -19.47 -6.34
CA SER A 393 57.91 -20.23 -5.57
C SER A 393 56.54 -19.54 -5.45
N HIS A 394 56.58 -18.20 -5.35
CA HIS A 394 55.32 -17.43 -5.26
C HIS A 394 54.55 -17.34 -6.63
N ILE A 395 55.29 -17.39 -7.73
CA ILE A 395 54.66 -17.51 -9.07
C ILE A 395 53.97 -18.87 -9.23
N ARG A 396 54.54 -19.94 -8.68
CA ARG A 396 53.88 -21.26 -8.69
C ARG A 396 52.61 -21.29 -7.83
N GLU A 397 52.59 -20.58 -6.70
CA GLU A 397 51.37 -20.44 -5.87
C GLU A 397 50.28 -19.57 -6.59
N LEU A 398 50.69 -18.54 -7.32
CA LEU A 398 49.78 -17.72 -8.11
C LEU A 398 49.24 -18.45 -9.36
N GLU A 399 50.03 -19.36 -9.96
CA GLU A 399 49.56 -20.26 -11.01
C GLU A 399 48.51 -21.25 -10.52
N ALA A 400 48.71 -21.81 -9.29
CA ALA A 400 47.72 -22.68 -8.65
C ALA A 400 46.42 -21.91 -8.29
N SER A 401 46.53 -20.68 -7.82
CA SER A 401 45.38 -19.79 -7.57
C SER A 401 44.66 -19.39 -8.87
N GLY A 402 45.40 -19.32 -10.00
CA GLY A 402 44.86 -19.10 -11.32
C GLY A 402 44.04 -20.29 -11.85
N GLU A 403 44.45 -21.52 -11.53
CA GLU A 403 43.67 -22.73 -11.85
C GLU A 403 42.37 -22.81 -11.06
N GLU A 404 42.38 -22.51 -9.73
CA GLU A 404 41.16 -22.43 -8.91
C GLU A 404 40.18 -21.34 -9.41
N ALA A 405 40.71 -20.19 -9.81
CA ALA A 405 39.87 -19.12 -10.39
C ALA A 405 39.30 -19.50 -11.76
N ASN A 406 40.02 -20.26 -12.57
CA ASN A 406 39.53 -20.75 -13.86
C ASN A 406 38.46 -21.84 -13.66
N GLU A 407 38.59 -22.73 -12.69
CA GLU A 407 37.55 -23.72 -12.36
C GLU A 407 36.25 -23.05 -11.88
N GLU A 408 36.33 -22.00 -11.06
CA GLU A 408 35.16 -21.24 -10.62
C GLU A 408 34.53 -20.43 -11.74
N ILE A 409 35.29 -19.82 -12.63
CA ILE A 409 34.81 -19.14 -13.85
C ILE A 409 34.13 -20.15 -14.78
N GLU A 410 34.68 -21.34 -14.94
CA GLU A 410 34.09 -22.39 -15.76
C GLU A 410 32.79 -22.88 -15.16
N ARG A 411 32.72 -23.06 -13.82
CA ARG A 411 31.50 -23.42 -13.08
C ARG A 411 30.40 -22.37 -13.23
N LEU A 412 30.73 -21.07 -13.05
CA LEU A 412 29.79 -19.96 -13.22
C LEU A 412 29.31 -19.84 -14.67
N SER A 413 30.20 -20.08 -15.64
CA SER A 413 29.83 -20.09 -17.06
C SER A 413 28.87 -21.21 -17.39
N GLN A 414 29.03 -22.42 -16.81
CA GLN A 414 28.10 -23.53 -16.97
C GLN A 414 26.73 -23.24 -16.32
N GLU A 415 26.70 -22.54 -15.19
CA GLU A 415 25.46 -22.14 -14.51
C GLU A 415 24.69 -21.08 -15.31
N ILE A 416 25.39 -20.08 -15.85
CA ILE A 416 24.81 -19.07 -16.76
C ILE A 416 24.27 -19.73 -18.02
N GLN A 417 25.03 -20.66 -18.62
CA GLN A 417 24.59 -21.39 -19.80
C GLN A 417 23.32 -22.19 -19.53
N LYS A 418 23.21 -22.85 -18.37
CA LYS A 418 22.03 -23.59 -17.96
C LYS A 418 20.79 -22.70 -17.81
N LEU A 419 20.93 -21.54 -17.16
CA LEU A 419 19.84 -20.55 -17.02
C LEU A 419 19.40 -20.00 -18.38
N THR A 420 20.35 -19.72 -19.28
CA THR A 420 20.06 -19.24 -20.64
C THR A 420 19.34 -20.30 -21.46
N ASP A 421 19.73 -21.57 -21.31
CA ASP A 421 19.09 -22.68 -21.99
C ASP A 421 17.66 -22.94 -21.50
N GLU A 422 17.39 -22.79 -20.20
CA GLU A 422 16.04 -22.90 -19.63
C GLU A 422 15.11 -21.78 -20.16
N GLU A 423 15.58 -20.56 -20.26
CA GLU A 423 14.79 -19.44 -20.77
C GLU A 423 14.58 -19.55 -22.29
N SER A 424 15.61 -19.96 -23.02
CA SER A 424 15.55 -20.29 -24.44
C SER A 424 14.58 -21.44 -24.73
N HIS A 425 14.53 -22.45 -23.84
CA HIS A 425 13.60 -23.57 -23.97
C HIS A 425 12.12 -23.11 -23.79
N LYS A 426 11.85 -22.23 -22.83
CA LYS A 426 10.49 -21.65 -22.64
C LYS A 426 10.05 -20.82 -23.85
N LEU A 427 10.97 -20.04 -24.43
CA LEU A 427 10.69 -19.26 -25.62
C LEU A 427 10.48 -20.16 -26.86
N LYS A 428 11.26 -21.23 -27.02
CA LYS A 428 11.07 -22.22 -28.08
C LYS A 428 9.72 -22.94 -27.97
N GLN A 429 9.30 -23.33 -26.75
CA GLN A 429 7.99 -23.90 -26.52
C GLN A 429 6.87 -22.90 -26.87
N GLY A 430 6.97 -21.64 -26.40
CA GLY A 430 6.02 -20.59 -26.73
C GLY A 430 5.91 -20.34 -28.24
N ARG A 431 7.02 -20.39 -28.96
CA ARG A 431 7.08 -20.28 -30.42
C ARG A 431 6.36 -21.46 -31.08
N SER A 432 6.62 -22.69 -30.65
CA SER A 432 5.94 -23.87 -31.20
C SER A 432 4.42 -23.79 -31.03
N LEU A 433 3.94 -23.27 -29.89
CA LEU A 433 2.52 -23.04 -29.66
C LEU A 433 1.96 -21.93 -30.57
N TYR A 434 2.73 -20.88 -30.82
CA TYR A 434 2.35 -19.82 -31.75
C TYR A 434 2.24 -20.33 -33.18
N ASP A 435 3.19 -21.14 -33.64
CA ASP A 435 3.19 -21.73 -34.97
C ASP A 435 1.94 -22.65 -35.14
N GLN A 436 1.55 -23.41 -34.13
CA GLN A 436 0.31 -24.23 -34.14
C GLN A 436 -0.96 -23.38 -34.34
N VAL A 437 -1.01 -22.19 -33.67
CA VAL A 437 -2.15 -21.26 -33.82
C VAL A 437 -2.17 -20.66 -35.24
N VAL A 438 -1.03 -20.27 -35.78
CA VAL A 438 -0.92 -19.73 -37.14
C VAL A 438 -1.34 -20.77 -38.18
N GLU A 439 -1.01 -22.06 -37.96
CA GLU A 439 -1.44 -23.21 -38.79
C GLU A 439 -2.94 -23.53 -38.65
N GLY A 440 -3.65 -22.86 -37.73
CA GLY A 440 -5.08 -23.07 -37.50
C GLY A 440 -5.40 -24.32 -36.68
N LYS A 441 -4.45 -24.89 -35.94
CA LYS A 441 -4.69 -26.03 -35.06
C LYS A 441 -5.54 -25.66 -33.86
N SER A 442 -6.45 -26.52 -33.46
CA SER A 442 -7.29 -26.32 -32.28
C SER A 442 -6.46 -26.35 -31.00
N ILE A 443 -6.79 -25.43 -30.08
CA ILE A 443 -6.11 -25.24 -28.78
C ILE A 443 -7.01 -25.59 -27.58
N ASN A 444 -8.11 -26.33 -27.83
CA ASN A 444 -9.09 -26.70 -26.80
C ASN A 444 -8.47 -27.52 -25.65
N GLU A 445 -7.43 -28.30 -25.93
CA GLU A 445 -6.74 -29.15 -24.97
C GLU A 445 -5.58 -28.44 -24.23
N TRP A 446 -5.28 -27.19 -24.57
CA TRP A 446 -4.16 -26.48 -23.93
C TRP A 446 -4.39 -26.26 -22.44
N THR A 447 -3.40 -26.66 -21.69
CA THR A 447 -3.31 -26.37 -20.25
C THR A 447 -3.12 -24.85 -19.98
N ILE A 448 -3.38 -24.43 -18.77
CA ILE A 448 -3.13 -23.04 -18.34
C ILE A 448 -1.65 -22.66 -18.57
N LYS A 449 -0.73 -23.61 -18.37
CA LYS A 449 0.71 -23.40 -18.58
C LYS A 449 1.04 -23.12 -20.06
N GLU A 450 0.45 -23.85 -20.99
CA GLU A 450 0.63 -23.66 -22.43
C GLU A 450 0.04 -22.32 -22.90
N LYS A 451 -1.13 -21.95 -22.41
CA LYS A 451 -1.75 -20.64 -22.67
C LYS A 451 -0.82 -19.50 -22.22
N ARG A 452 -0.20 -19.62 -21.04
CA ARG A 452 0.79 -18.66 -20.55
C ARG A 452 2.04 -18.57 -21.42
N LEU A 453 2.58 -19.71 -21.84
CA LEU A 453 3.75 -19.77 -22.72
C LEU A 453 3.47 -19.10 -24.06
N PHE A 454 2.31 -19.33 -24.64
CA PHE A 454 1.86 -18.67 -25.86
C PHE A 454 1.73 -17.14 -25.64
N ILE A 455 1.00 -16.69 -24.61
CA ILE A 455 0.80 -15.28 -24.32
C ILE A 455 2.14 -14.56 -24.08
N ASN A 456 3.07 -15.19 -23.36
CA ASN A 456 4.40 -14.64 -23.11
C ASN A 456 5.23 -14.54 -24.39
N TYR A 457 5.17 -15.55 -25.26
CA TYR A 457 5.84 -15.50 -26.55
C TYR A 457 5.20 -14.46 -27.46
N TYR A 458 3.88 -14.39 -27.58
CA TYR A 458 3.19 -13.37 -28.37
C TYR A 458 3.49 -11.96 -27.87
N LYS A 459 3.66 -11.75 -26.57
CA LYS A 459 4.10 -10.48 -25.98
C LYS A 459 5.50 -10.06 -26.49
N THR A 460 6.38 -10.99 -26.85
CA THR A 460 7.68 -10.63 -27.46
C THR A 460 7.54 -10.17 -28.91
N ILE A 461 6.49 -10.63 -29.61
CA ILE A 461 6.18 -10.25 -31.00
C ILE A 461 5.45 -8.91 -31.03
N ASP A 462 4.39 -8.77 -30.24
CA ASP A 462 3.56 -7.57 -30.19
C ASP A 462 3.24 -7.15 -28.74
N TYR A 463 4.21 -6.52 -28.11
CA TYR A 463 4.07 -5.96 -26.77
C TYR A 463 2.96 -4.90 -26.68
N ARG A 464 2.79 -4.08 -27.75
CA ARG A 464 1.85 -2.96 -27.76
C ARG A 464 0.42 -3.45 -27.68
N THR A 465 0.06 -4.44 -28.50
CA THR A 465 -1.27 -5.05 -28.48
C THR A 465 -1.57 -5.71 -27.15
N VAL A 466 -0.69 -6.55 -26.62
CA VAL A 466 -0.92 -7.19 -25.30
C VAL A 466 -1.05 -6.16 -24.17
N SER A 467 -0.24 -5.11 -24.19
CA SER A 467 -0.31 -4.03 -23.19
C SER A 467 -1.62 -3.23 -23.30
N ARG A 468 -2.07 -2.92 -24.52
CA ARG A 468 -3.35 -2.27 -24.79
C ARG A 468 -4.52 -3.11 -24.31
N LEU A 469 -4.54 -4.39 -24.65
CA LEU A 469 -5.60 -5.32 -24.25
C LEU A 469 -5.71 -5.46 -22.73
N LYS A 470 -4.59 -5.47 -22.01
CA LYS A 470 -4.56 -5.52 -20.54
C LYS A 470 -5.03 -4.21 -19.89
N LYS A 471 -4.75 -3.05 -20.47
CA LYS A 471 -5.12 -1.73 -19.94
C LYS A 471 -6.57 -1.33 -20.22
N THR A 472 -7.23 -1.94 -21.19
CA THR A 472 -8.63 -1.63 -21.54
C THR A 472 -9.55 -2.06 -20.40
N LYS A 473 -10.33 -1.12 -19.87
CA LYS A 473 -11.33 -1.40 -18.81
C LYS A 473 -12.43 -2.31 -19.34
N ARG A 474 -12.79 -3.33 -18.57
CA ARG A 474 -13.83 -4.32 -18.88
C ARG A 474 -14.68 -4.61 -17.65
N ARG A 475 -15.88 -5.16 -17.87
CA ARG A 475 -16.82 -5.52 -16.80
C ARG A 475 -16.29 -6.64 -15.88
N GLU A 476 -15.54 -7.57 -16.43
CA GLU A 476 -14.93 -8.69 -15.70
C GLU A 476 -13.40 -8.59 -15.73
N PRO A 477 -12.71 -9.11 -14.70
CA PRO A 477 -11.25 -9.24 -14.71
C PRO A 477 -10.79 -10.08 -15.92
N LEU A 478 -9.69 -9.66 -16.53
CA LEU A 478 -9.15 -10.32 -17.71
C LEU A 478 -8.42 -11.60 -17.28
N THR A 479 -9.09 -12.74 -17.42
CA THR A 479 -8.47 -14.06 -17.24
C THR A 479 -7.50 -14.37 -18.37
N GLU A 480 -6.59 -15.34 -18.18
CA GLU A 480 -5.67 -15.77 -19.24
C GLU A 480 -6.43 -16.31 -20.48
N HIS A 481 -7.54 -16.98 -20.26
CA HIS A 481 -8.39 -17.46 -21.35
C HIS A 481 -9.04 -16.30 -22.13
N ASN A 482 -9.53 -15.29 -21.42
CA ASN A 482 -10.11 -14.10 -22.04
C ASN A 482 -9.05 -13.27 -22.77
N LEU A 483 -7.83 -13.18 -22.21
CA LEU A 483 -6.71 -12.51 -22.87
C LEU A 483 -6.26 -13.27 -24.13
N LEU A 484 -6.18 -14.59 -24.05
CA LEU A 484 -5.87 -15.44 -25.21
C LEU A 484 -6.89 -15.23 -26.33
N TYR A 485 -8.19 -15.27 -26.01
CA TYR A 485 -9.25 -14.98 -26.99
C TYR A 485 -9.05 -13.61 -27.66
N LEU A 486 -8.79 -12.55 -26.88
CA LEU A 486 -8.59 -11.22 -27.42
C LEU A 486 -7.33 -11.12 -28.31
N ILE A 487 -6.27 -11.82 -27.95
CA ILE A 487 -5.06 -11.92 -28.77
C ILE A 487 -5.38 -12.62 -30.08
N LEU A 488 -6.12 -13.72 -30.06
CA LEU A 488 -6.51 -14.44 -31.27
C LEU A 488 -7.42 -13.59 -32.19
N MET A 489 -8.35 -12.84 -31.61
CA MET A 489 -9.17 -11.89 -32.39
C MET A 489 -8.32 -10.82 -33.10
N GLU A 490 -7.28 -10.30 -32.44
CA GLU A 490 -6.34 -9.35 -33.07
C GLU A 490 -5.44 -10.04 -34.10
N MET A 491 -4.98 -11.26 -33.84
CA MET A 491 -4.13 -12.01 -34.78
C MET A 491 -4.84 -12.36 -36.09
N PHE A 492 -6.16 -12.57 -36.05
CA PHE A 492 -6.96 -12.99 -37.20
C PHE A 492 -7.96 -11.92 -37.65
N ASP A 493 -7.61 -10.66 -37.49
CA ASP A 493 -8.38 -9.50 -38.00
C ASP A 493 -9.88 -9.55 -37.66
N GLN A 494 -10.23 -9.96 -36.43
CA GLN A 494 -11.59 -10.10 -35.91
C GLN A 494 -12.43 -11.22 -36.60
N ASP A 495 -11.81 -12.19 -37.24
CA ASP A 495 -12.47 -13.34 -37.83
C ASP A 495 -12.98 -14.30 -36.73
N GLU A 496 -14.26 -14.15 -36.38
CA GLU A 496 -14.91 -14.93 -35.31
C GLU A 496 -15.01 -16.40 -35.62
N ASP A 497 -15.23 -16.78 -36.88
CA ASP A 497 -15.40 -18.19 -37.28
C ASP A 497 -14.07 -18.93 -37.12
N ARG A 498 -13.01 -18.37 -37.61
CA ARG A 498 -11.65 -18.92 -37.49
C ARG A 498 -11.18 -19.00 -36.03
N VAL A 499 -11.46 -18.00 -35.23
CA VAL A 499 -11.11 -18.02 -33.79
C VAL A 499 -11.95 -19.05 -33.03
N THR A 500 -13.21 -19.22 -33.38
CA THR A 500 -14.10 -20.27 -32.83
C THR A 500 -13.54 -21.66 -33.08
N GLU A 501 -13.07 -21.91 -34.29
CA GLU A 501 -12.46 -23.18 -34.69
C GLU A 501 -11.17 -23.46 -33.93
N ILE A 502 -10.29 -22.47 -33.86
CA ILE A 502 -9.01 -22.55 -33.12
C ILE A 502 -9.24 -22.80 -31.63
N LEU A 503 -10.15 -22.05 -30.99
CA LEU A 503 -10.50 -22.25 -29.59
C LEU A 503 -11.21 -23.58 -29.32
N GLY A 504 -11.79 -24.22 -30.35
CA GLY A 504 -12.58 -25.46 -30.24
C GLY A 504 -13.85 -25.29 -29.40
N ILE A 505 -14.49 -24.10 -29.45
CA ILE A 505 -15.68 -23.78 -28.67
C ILE A 505 -16.93 -23.71 -29.54
N SER A 506 -18.11 -23.86 -28.91
CA SER A 506 -19.40 -23.69 -29.62
C SER A 506 -19.70 -22.18 -29.83
N GLY A 507 -20.61 -21.90 -30.77
CA GLY A 507 -21.08 -20.53 -31.00
C GLY A 507 -21.67 -19.85 -29.75
N ASN A 508 -22.22 -20.59 -28.79
CA ASN A 508 -22.64 -20.09 -27.49
C ASN A 508 -21.43 -19.73 -26.60
N GLY A 509 -20.36 -20.54 -26.65
CA GLY A 509 -19.10 -20.24 -25.97
C GLY A 509 -18.48 -18.94 -26.49
N MET A 510 -18.48 -18.73 -27.80
CA MET A 510 -17.99 -17.50 -28.43
C MET A 510 -18.80 -16.27 -27.98
N ARG A 511 -20.13 -16.36 -27.97
CA ARG A 511 -20.99 -15.25 -27.47
C ARG A 511 -20.68 -14.92 -26.02
N THR A 512 -20.43 -15.91 -25.18
CA THR A 512 -20.06 -15.73 -23.77
C THR A 512 -18.72 -15.02 -23.63
N LEU A 513 -17.69 -15.44 -24.39
CA LEU A 513 -16.38 -14.79 -24.39
C LEU A 513 -16.48 -13.34 -24.87
N LYS A 514 -17.21 -13.08 -25.94
CA LYS A 514 -17.46 -11.74 -26.49
C LYS A 514 -18.14 -10.83 -25.47
N SER A 515 -19.14 -11.35 -24.74
CA SER A 515 -19.83 -10.60 -23.69
C SER A 515 -18.88 -10.23 -22.51
N ARG A 516 -18.07 -11.19 -22.07
CA ARG A 516 -17.14 -11.00 -20.93
C ARG A 516 -15.96 -10.09 -21.25
N THR A 517 -15.55 -10.05 -22.52
CA THR A 517 -14.38 -9.28 -22.96
C THR A 517 -14.72 -7.91 -23.52
N LYS A 518 -16.01 -7.56 -23.62
CA LYS A 518 -16.48 -6.27 -24.16
C LYS A 518 -15.92 -5.11 -23.33
N PRO A 519 -15.29 -4.09 -23.94
CA PRO A 519 -14.86 -2.89 -23.26
C PRO A 519 -16.05 -2.17 -22.61
N ILE A 520 -15.79 -1.45 -21.55
CA ILE A 520 -16.74 -0.45 -21.00
C ILE A 520 -16.53 0.81 -21.82
N GLU A 521 -17.58 1.25 -22.52
CA GLU A 521 -17.61 2.53 -23.25
C GLU A 521 -17.53 3.71 -22.30
#